data_5a67a6e1e086f2fc55a357e18924d14b
#
_entry.id   5a67a6e1e086f2fc55a357e18924d14b
#
_cell.length_a   1.000
_cell.length_b   1.000
_cell.length_c   1.000
_cell.angle_alpha   90.00
_cell.angle_beta   90.00
_cell.angle_gamma   90.00
#
_symmetry.space_group_name_H-M   'P 1'
#
loop_
_entity.id
_entity.type
_entity.pdbx_description
1 polymer ?
#
loop_
_entity_poly.entity_id
_entity_poly.type
_entity_poly.pdbx_seq_one_letter_code
_entity_poly.pdbx_strand_id
1 'polypeptide(L)'
;MPTNHYLTSLDEDYATCERTNASLRITCGDKSPRFVSDFLKLNPTKMVEVGVAGRPNSLGRAPVGKLNLWILDSESHVISRDLRHHLDWLLDQVEPAASGILELQQIGFLMDIFAIWWSKTGEGGPALWPAQMRRIANLDLELSIGFSDFGAE
;
A
#
# COMPACT_ATOMS: atom_id res chain seq x y z
N MET A 1 -22.35 -16.52 -9.29
CA MET A 1 -21.60 -15.85 -8.21
C MET A 1 -21.29 -16.87 -7.14
N PRO A 2 -20.02 -17.13 -6.83
CA PRO A 2 -19.73 -17.95 -5.67
C PRO A 2 -20.27 -17.24 -4.42
N THR A 3 -21.02 -17.98 -3.63
CA THR A 3 -21.48 -17.48 -2.33
C THR A 3 -20.26 -17.26 -1.46
N ASN A 4 -20.11 -16.03 -0.98
CA ASN A 4 -19.02 -15.68 -0.10
C ASN A 4 -19.29 -16.28 1.27
N HIS A 5 -18.57 -17.34 1.61
CA HIS A 5 -18.71 -18.02 2.90
C HIS A 5 -17.72 -17.49 3.96
N TYR A 6 -17.32 -16.24 3.81
CA TYR A 6 -16.38 -15.65 4.75
C TYR A 6 -17.07 -15.33 6.08
N LEU A 7 -16.34 -15.49 7.16
CA LEU A 7 -16.85 -15.27 8.51
C LEU A 7 -17.38 -13.84 8.70
N THR A 8 -16.70 -12.86 8.11
CA THR A 8 -17.06 -11.46 8.24
C THR A 8 -17.19 -10.78 6.88
N SER A 9 -18.20 -9.93 6.76
CA SER A 9 -18.42 -9.10 5.59
C SER A 9 -17.68 -7.77 5.72
N LEU A 10 -17.58 -7.04 4.61
CA LEU A 10 -17.02 -5.68 4.60
C LEU A 10 -17.76 -4.79 5.59
N ASP A 11 -17.02 -4.04 6.39
CA ASP A 11 -17.57 -3.12 7.37
C ASP A 11 -16.80 -1.79 7.32
N GLU A 12 -17.35 -0.80 6.64
CA GLU A 12 -16.74 0.52 6.47
C GLU A 12 -16.44 1.22 7.80
N ASP A 13 -17.18 0.87 8.85
CA ASP A 13 -17.04 1.41 10.21
C ASP A 13 -16.37 0.40 11.14
N TYR A 14 -15.40 -0.35 10.64
CA TYR A 14 -14.71 -1.41 11.38
C TYR A 14 -14.41 -1.00 12.82
N ALA A 15 -15.04 -1.69 13.78
CA ALA A 15 -15.22 -1.21 15.15
C ALA A 15 -13.91 -0.89 15.89
N THR A 16 -12.87 -1.66 15.68
CA THR A 16 -11.59 -1.52 16.39
C THR A 16 -10.56 -0.68 15.65
N CYS A 17 -10.88 -0.24 14.43
CA CYS A 17 -9.96 0.54 13.60
C CYS A 17 -10.26 2.03 13.66
N GLU A 18 -9.25 2.84 13.93
CA GLU A 18 -9.35 4.30 13.82
C GLU A 18 -9.05 4.76 12.39
N ARG A 19 -8.01 4.21 11.78
CA ARG A 19 -7.58 4.56 10.43
C ARG A 19 -6.77 3.43 9.83
N THR A 20 -6.94 3.23 8.53
CA THR A 20 -6.17 2.22 7.79
C THR A 20 -5.98 2.66 6.34
N ASN A 21 -4.93 2.17 5.72
CA ASN A 21 -4.67 2.33 4.29
C ASN A 21 -3.72 1.23 3.82
N ALA A 22 -3.61 1.09 2.50
CA ALA A 22 -2.72 0.12 1.87
C ALA A 22 -1.96 0.78 0.74
N SER A 23 -0.69 0.42 0.59
CA SER A 23 0.16 0.95 -0.47
C SER A 23 1.01 -0.13 -1.12
N LEU A 24 1.26 0.02 -2.42
CA LEU A 24 2.35 -0.68 -3.10
C LEU A 24 3.58 0.19 -3.01
N ARG A 25 4.65 -0.35 -2.42
CA ARG A 25 5.94 0.33 -2.29
C ARG A 25 6.97 -0.38 -3.16
N ILE A 26 7.65 0.37 -4.00
CA ILE A 26 8.70 -0.16 -4.88
C ILE A 26 9.98 0.61 -4.62
N THR A 27 11.02 -0.11 -4.18
CA THR A 27 12.37 0.43 -4.02
C THR A 27 13.11 0.26 -5.34
N CYS A 28 13.55 1.38 -5.92
CA CYS A 28 14.05 1.40 -7.29
C CYS A 28 15.58 1.27 -7.41
N GLY A 29 16.28 1.14 -6.27
CA GLY A 29 17.75 1.10 -6.27
C GLY A 29 18.34 2.40 -6.81
N ASP A 30 19.18 2.30 -7.82
CA ASP A 30 19.80 3.44 -8.47
C ASP A 30 19.00 4.03 -9.64
N LYS A 31 17.84 3.44 -9.94
CA LYS A 31 16.94 3.93 -10.99
C LYS A 31 15.96 4.98 -10.45
N SER A 32 15.62 5.96 -11.30
CA SER A 32 14.57 6.91 -10.96
C SER A 32 13.23 6.20 -10.80
N PRO A 33 12.38 6.59 -9.82
CA PRO A 33 11.05 6.03 -9.69
C PRO A 33 10.15 6.33 -10.90
N ARG A 34 10.48 7.32 -11.71
CA ARG A 34 9.78 7.59 -12.98
C ARG A 34 9.86 6.43 -13.95
N PHE A 35 10.95 5.65 -13.89
CA PHE A 35 11.08 4.43 -14.66
C PHE A 35 9.93 3.46 -14.37
N VAL A 36 9.54 3.31 -13.09
CA VAL A 36 8.43 2.45 -12.67
C VAL A 36 7.10 2.95 -13.27
N SER A 37 6.84 4.26 -13.18
CA SER A 37 5.63 4.85 -13.76
C SER A 37 5.51 4.57 -15.25
N ASP A 38 6.60 4.76 -16.00
CA ASP A 38 6.62 4.52 -17.44
C ASP A 38 6.48 3.05 -17.79
N PHE A 39 7.13 2.18 -17.01
CA PHE A 39 7.12 0.74 -17.24
C PHE A 39 5.75 0.11 -16.93
N LEU A 40 5.16 0.48 -15.81
CA LEU A 40 3.88 -0.08 -15.36
C LEU A 40 2.66 0.66 -15.95
N LYS A 41 2.86 1.85 -16.51
CA LYS A 41 1.77 2.74 -16.96
C LYS A 41 0.81 3.07 -15.81
N LEU A 42 1.37 3.29 -14.62
CA LEU A 42 0.65 3.66 -13.41
C LEU A 42 1.17 4.98 -12.88
N ASN A 43 0.27 5.77 -12.32
CA ASN A 43 0.63 7.02 -11.64
C ASN A 43 0.77 6.77 -10.14
N PRO A 44 1.94 7.06 -9.54
CA PRO A 44 2.13 6.91 -8.10
C PRO A 44 1.42 8.03 -7.34
N THR A 45 1.15 7.76 -6.08
CA THR A 45 0.71 8.79 -5.13
C THR A 45 1.89 9.65 -4.69
N LYS A 46 3.07 9.02 -4.56
CA LYS A 46 4.28 9.67 -4.11
C LYS A 46 5.50 9.03 -4.75
N MET A 47 6.48 9.87 -5.07
CA MET A 47 7.82 9.41 -5.47
C MET A 47 8.86 10.11 -4.59
N VAL A 48 9.90 9.37 -4.21
CA VAL A 48 11.08 9.93 -3.56
C VAL A 48 12.28 9.65 -4.46
N GLU A 49 13.05 10.69 -4.77
CA GLU A 49 14.26 10.57 -5.60
C GLU A 49 15.49 10.99 -4.81
N VAL A 50 16.58 10.24 -4.98
CA VAL A 50 17.86 10.58 -4.36
C VAL A 50 18.30 11.97 -4.82
N GLY A 51 18.65 12.82 -3.84
CA GLY A 51 19.15 14.17 -4.12
C GLY A 51 18.10 15.21 -4.48
N VAL A 52 16.81 14.81 -4.55
CA VAL A 52 15.71 15.73 -4.87
C VAL A 52 14.99 16.12 -3.59
N ALA A 53 14.76 17.44 -3.40
CA ALA A 53 14.00 17.94 -2.26
C ALA A 53 12.53 17.53 -2.36
N GLY A 54 11.99 17.00 -1.27
CA GLY A 54 10.57 16.69 -1.15
C GLY A 54 9.75 17.90 -0.76
N ARG A 55 8.53 17.65 -0.28
CA ARG A 55 7.67 18.73 0.23
C ARG A 55 8.23 19.30 1.53
N PRO A 56 8.17 20.64 1.72
CA PRO A 56 8.53 21.22 2.99
C PRO A 56 7.66 20.66 4.14
N ASN A 57 8.33 20.37 5.26
CA ASN A 57 7.63 19.96 6.48
C ASN A 57 7.08 21.18 7.23
N SER A 58 6.52 20.97 8.43
CA SER A 58 5.97 22.05 9.27
C SER A 58 6.99 23.09 9.71
N LEU A 59 8.28 22.76 9.65
CA LEU A 59 9.38 23.69 9.96
C LEU A 59 9.92 24.40 8.71
N GLY A 60 9.28 24.26 7.56
CA GLY A 60 9.72 24.84 6.29
C GLY A 60 10.92 24.15 5.66
N ARG A 61 11.32 22.99 6.17
CA ARG A 61 12.44 22.21 5.63
C ARG A 61 11.94 21.20 4.62
N ALA A 62 12.58 21.17 3.46
CA ALA A 62 12.32 20.17 2.43
C ALA A 62 13.37 19.07 2.52
N PRO A 63 13.04 17.90 3.09
CA PRO A 63 14.00 16.80 3.19
C PRO A 63 14.41 16.33 1.80
N VAL A 64 15.70 16.08 1.64
CA VAL A 64 16.27 15.55 0.40
C VAL A 64 16.15 14.04 0.43
N GLY A 65 15.68 13.44 -0.67
CA GLY A 65 15.53 12.01 -0.80
C GLY A 65 16.86 11.28 -0.65
N LYS A 66 16.84 10.19 0.14
CA LYS A 66 18.01 9.34 0.39
C LYS A 66 17.94 8.03 -0.38
N LEU A 67 16.79 7.73 -0.98
CA LEU A 67 16.58 6.54 -1.77
C LEU A 67 15.54 6.83 -2.87
N ASN A 68 15.54 5.99 -3.90
CA ASN A 68 14.54 6.08 -4.96
C ASN A 68 13.37 5.16 -4.61
N LEU A 69 12.20 5.74 -4.43
CA LEU A 69 11.01 5.05 -3.96
C LEU A 69 9.78 5.47 -4.76
N TRP A 70 8.98 4.50 -5.14
CA TRP A 70 7.69 4.68 -5.84
C TRP A 70 6.58 4.12 -4.95
N ILE A 71 5.54 4.91 -4.70
CA ILE A 71 4.45 4.52 -3.81
C ILE A 71 3.10 4.82 -4.46
N LEU A 72 2.21 3.82 -4.47
CA LEU A 72 0.79 4.00 -4.79
C LEU A 72 -0.02 3.66 -3.55
N ASP A 73 -0.77 4.63 -3.03
CA ASP A 73 -1.46 4.55 -1.74
C ASP A 73 -2.96 4.77 -1.89
N SER A 74 -3.74 4.08 -1.07
CA SER A 74 -5.19 4.15 -1.08
C SER A 74 -5.78 5.29 -0.25
N GLU A 75 -4.98 5.97 0.56
CA GLU A 75 -5.49 6.90 1.60
C GLU A 75 -6.41 7.98 1.04
N SER A 76 -6.04 8.59 -0.08
CA SER A 76 -6.82 9.67 -0.70
C SER A 76 -7.94 9.17 -1.61
N HIS A 77 -8.06 7.88 -1.84
CA HIS A 77 -9.00 7.28 -2.79
C HIS A 77 -10.10 6.46 -2.12
N VAL A 78 -9.87 5.98 -0.91
CA VAL A 78 -10.82 5.12 -0.19
C VAL A 78 -11.06 5.70 1.19
N ILE A 79 -12.34 5.93 1.50
CA ILE A 79 -12.78 6.34 2.84
C ILE A 79 -13.40 5.11 3.49
N SER A 80 -12.61 4.38 4.27
CA SER A 80 -13.06 3.16 4.94
C SER A 80 -12.14 2.86 6.12
N ARG A 81 -12.71 2.30 7.18
CA ARG A 81 -11.96 1.74 8.30
C ARG A 81 -11.73 0.24 8.15
N ASP A 82 -12.14 -0.34 7.04
CA ASP A 82 -11.88 -1.75 6.72
C ASP A 82 -10.72 -1.86 5.74
N LEU A 83 -9.63 -2.48 6.17
CA LEU A 83 -8.45 -2.66 5.34
C LEU A 83 -8.77 -3.39 4.03
N ARG A 84 -9.77 -4.28 4.03
CA ARG A 84 -10.16 -5.03 2.84
C ARG A 84 -10.63 -4.13 1.71
N HIS A 85 -11.31 -3.02 2.00
CA HIS A 85 -11.69 -2.04 0.98
C HIS A 85 -10.46 -1.38 0.36
N HIS A 86 -9.48 -1.00 1.18
CA HIS A 86 -8.23 -0.41 0.71
C HIS A 86 -7.42 -1.39 -0.13
N LEU A 87 -7.36 -2.65 0.29
CA LEU A 87 -6.65 -3.69 -0.47
C LEU A 87 -7.33 -3.98 -1.80
N ASP A 88 -8.65 -4.08 -1.85
CA ASP A 88 -9.38 -4.28 -3.10
C ASP A 88 -9.12 -3.14 -4.08
N TRP A 89 -9.19 -1.90 -3.62
CA TRP A 89 -8.89 -0.75 -4.46
C TRP A 89 -7.46 -0.83 -5.02
N LEU A 90 -6.49 -1.07 -4.14
CA LEU A 90 -5.08 -1.14 -4.56
C LEU A 90 -4.84 -2.24 -5.58
N LEU A 91 -5.37 -3.44 -5.31
CA LEU A 91 -5.23 -4.58 -6.21
C LEU A 91 -5.90 -4.33 -7.56
N ASP A 92 -7.07 -3.69 -7.57
CA ASP A 92 -7.75 -3.31 -8.80
C ASP A 92 -6.91 -2.34 -9.65
N GLN A 93 -6.15 -1.45 -8.99
CA GLN A 93 -5.27 -0.52 -9.70
C GLN A 93 -4.04 -1.22 -10.29
N VAL A 94 -3.45 -2.17 -9.57
CA VAL A 94 -2.14 -2.72 -9.95
C VAL A 94 -2.21 -4.01 -10.76
N GLU A 95 -3.28 -4.77 -10.68
CA GLU A 95 -3.43 -6.03 -11.42
C GLU A 95 -3.33 -5.89 -12.94
N PRO A 96 -3.81 -4.81 -13.58
CA PRO A 96 -3.59 -4.61 -15.02
C PRO A 96 -2.09 -4.55 -15.40
N ALA A 97 -1.22 -4.21 -14.44
CA ALA A 97 0.22 -4.16 -14.63
C ALA A 97 0.94 -5.39 -14.05
N ALA A 98 0.22 -6.49 -13.80
CA ALA A 98 0.75 -7.67 -13.11
C ALA A 98 2.03 -8.22 -13.77
N SER A 99 2.05 -8.36 -15.09
CA SER A 99 3.22 -8.87 -15.80
C SER A 99 4.44 -7.96 -15.61
N GLY A 100 4.23 -6.64 -15.64
CA GLY A 100 5.28 -5.65 -15.38
C GLY A 100 5.79 -5.71 -13.93
N ILE A 101 4.90 -5.88 -12.97
CA ILE A 101 5.26 -6.03 -11.55
C ILE A 101 6.15 -7.25 -11.35
N LEU A 102 5.78 -8.39 -11.92
CA LEU A 102 6.58 -9.62 -11.84
C LEU A 102 7.94 -9.44 -12.53
N GLU A 103 7.96 -8.78 -13.67
CA GLU A 103 9.18 -8.52 -14.43
C GLU A 103 10.15 -7.59 -13.69
N LEU A 104 9.65 -6.52 -13.05
CA LEU A 104 10.46 -5.65 -12.22
C LEU A 104 11.11 -6.39 -11.06
N GLN A 105 10.37 -7.31 -10.44
CA GLN A 105 10.92 -8.13 -9.36
C GLN A 105 12.06 -9.03 -9.88
N GLN A 106 11.89 -9.61 -11.07
CA GLN A 106 12.93 -10.46 -11.68
C GLN A 106 14.21 -9.73 -11.96
N ILE A 107 14.15 -8.44 -12.29
CA ILE A 107 15.34 -7.63 -12.55
C ILE A 107 15.89 -6.94 -11.30
N GLY A 108 15.35 -7.25 -10.13
CA GLY A 108 15.92 -6.87 -8.84
C GLY A 108 15.23 -5.74 -8.09
N PHE A 109 14.09 -5.25 -8.57
CA PHE A 109 13.30 -4.26 -7.80
C PHE A 109 12.69 -4.95 -6.59
N LEU A 110 12.84 -4.35 -5.42
CA LEU A 110 12.24 -4.82 -4.18
C LEU A 110 10.91 -4.10 -3.98
N MET A 111 9.88 -4.86 -3.64
CA MET A 111 8.56 -4.27 -3.45
C MET A 111 7.72 -5.08 -2.48
N ASP A 112 6.78 -4.42 -1.84
CA ASP A 112 5.79 -5.04 -0.97
C ASP A 112 4.46 -4.28 -1.04
N ILE A 113 3.43 -4.91 -0.48
CA ILE A 113 2.23 -4.19 -0.07
C ILE A 113 2.39 -3.90 1.42
N PHE A 114 2.29 -2.62 1.77
CA PHE A 114 2.37 -2.17 3.15
C PHE A 114 1.02 -1.59 3.57
N ALA A 115 0.46 -2.12 4.64
CA ALA A 115 -0.77 -1.63 5.23
C ALA A 115 -0.48 -1.00 6.59
N ILE A 116 -1.10 0.13 6.86
CA ILE A 116 -1.11 0.75 8.18
C ILE A 116 -2.48 0.46 8.80
N TRP A 117 -2.49 0.02 10.05
CA TRP A 117 -3.71 -0.22 10.80
C TRP A 117 -3.60 0.39 12.19
N TRP A 118 -4.38 1.43 12.43
CA TRP A 118 -4.40 2.14 13.70
C TRP A 118 -5.57 1.66 14.53
N SER A 119 -5.28 1.02 15.66
CA SER A 119 -6.28 0.56 16.61
C SER A 119 -6.82 1.72 17.43
N LYS A 120 -8.13 1.73 17.68
CA LYS A 120 -8.75 2.72 18.57
C LYS A 120 -8.32 2.54 20.03
N THR A 121 -8.10 1.29 20.46
CA THR A 121 -7.94 0.94 21.87
C THR A 121 -6.73 0.05 22.15
N GLY A 122 -5.94 -0.26 21.14
CA GLY A 122 -4.83 -1.23 21.24
C GLY A 122 -5.26 -2.68 21.03
N GLU A 123 -6.55 -2.91 20.79
CA GLU A 123 -7.11 -4.24 20.55
C GLU A 123 -7.58 -4.39 19.10
N GLY A 124 -7.87 -5.64 18.73
CA GLY A 124 -8.35 -6.00 17.40
C GLY A 124 -7.23 -6.12 16.38
N GLY A 125 -7.60 -6.07 15.13
CA GLY A 125 -6.70 -6.17 14.01
C GLY A 125 -7.49 -6.29 12.72
N PRO A 126 -6.83 -6.15 11.57
CA PRO A 126 -7.49 -6.27 10.29
C PRO A 126 -7.84 -7.71 9.98
N ALA A 127 -8.87 -7.89 9.16
CA ALA A 127 -9.20 -9.16 8.54
C ALA A 127 -8.90 -9.09 7.05
N LEU A 128 -8.44 -10.18 6.47
CA LEU A 128 -8.23 -10.33 5.04
C LEU A 128 -9.02 -11.53 4.53
N TRP A 129 -9.61 -11.39 3.34
CA TRP A 129 -10.28 -12.51 2.69
C TRP A 129 -9.29 -13.38 1.91
N PRO A 130 -9.57 -14.69 1.78
CA PRO A 130 -8.73 -15.57 0.96
C PRO A 130 -8.52 -15.05 -0.47
N ALA A 131 -9.54 -14.46 -1.07
CA ALA A 131 -9.42 -13.89 -2.43
C ALA A 131 -8.34 -12.80 -2.49
N GLN A 132 -8.26 -11.94 -1.48
CA GLN A 132 -7.24 -10.88 -1.41
C GLN A 132 -5.84 -11.48 -1.23
N MET A 133 -5.71 -12.47 -0.36
CA MET A 133 -4.44 -13.16 -0.16
C MET A 133 -3.94 -13.84 -1.44
N ARG A 134 -4.85 -14.46 -2.20
CA ARG A 134 -4.52 -15.06 -3.50
C ARG A 134 -4.08 -14.00 -4.50
N ARG A 135 -4.77 -12.87 -4.57
CA ARG A 135 -4.43 -11.77 -5.48
C ARG A 135 -3.05 -11.21 -5.19
N ILE A 136 -2.73 -11.01 -3.91
CA ILE A 136 -1.41 -10.55 -3.46
C ILE A 136 -0.35 -11.59 -3.81
N ALA A 137 -0.59 -12.86 -3.52
CA ALA A 137 0.34 -13.95 -3.82
C ALA A 137 0.58 -14.11 -5.33
N ASN A 138 -0.45 -13.89 -6.14
CA ASN A 138 -0.32 -13.94 -7.60
C ASN A 138 0.59 -12.86 -8.17
N LEU A 139 0.78 -11.77 -7.44
CA LEU A 139 1.73 -10.71 -7.79
C LEU A 139 3.11 -10.95 -7.19
N ASP A 140 3.28 -12.06 -6.48
CA ASP A 140 4.50 -12.41 -5.76
C ASP A 140 4.96 -11.32 -4.79
N LEU A 141 3.99 -10.71 -4.09
CA LEU A 141 4.23 -9.61 -3.16
C LEU A 141 4.10 -10.07 -1.71
N GLU A 142 5.03 -9.60 -0.89
CA GLU A 142 4.91 -9.68 0.56
C GLU A 142 3.88 -8.65 1.04
N LEU A 143 3.11 -9.01 2.06
CA LEU A 143 2.23 -8.09 2.77
C LEU A 143 2.79 -7.82 4.16
N SER A 144 3.10 -6.57 4.44
CA SER A 144 3.52 -6.11 5.77
C SER A 144 2.42 -5.24 6.37
N ILE A 145 2.13 -5.42 7.65
CA ILE A 145 1.12 -4.62 8.35
C ILE A 145 1.81 -3.90 9.51
N GLY A 146 1.79 -2.56 9.45
CA GLY A 146 2.20 -1.73 10.57
C GLY A 146 1.01 -1.49 11.49
N PHE A 147 1.06 -2.03 12.69
CA PHE A 147 0.05 -1.84 13.71
C PHE A 147 0.45 -0.70 14.63
N SER A 148 -0.47 0.23 14.88
CA SER A 148 -0.29 1.32 15.84
C SER A 148 -1.49 1.41 16.77
N ASP A 149 -1.22 1.75 18.02
CA ASP A 149 -2.25 1.96 19.02
C ASP A 149 -2.54 3.45 19.15
N PHE A 150 -3.68 3.87 18.62
CA PHE A 150 -4.13 5.27 18.68
C PHE A 150 -4.51 5.68 20.10
N GLY A 151 -5.01 4.73 20.90
CA GLY A 151 -5.46 4.99 22.26
C GLY A 151 -4.33 5.09 23.30
N ALA A 152 -3.07 4.77 22.91
CA ALA A 152 -1.92 4.79 23.82
C ALA A 152 -1.23 6.16 23.88
N GLU A 153 -1.65 7.13 23.09
CA GLU A 153 -1.10 8.49 23.12
C GLU A 153 -1.60 9.31 24.31
#